data_949791e4abd33830850f06321185cf54
#
_entry.id   949791e4abd33830850f06321185cf54
#
_cell.length_a   1.000
_cell.length_b   1.000
_cell.length_c   1.000
_cell.angle_alpha   90.00
_cell.angle_beta   90.00
_cell.angle_gamma   90.00
#
_symmetry.space_group_name_H-M   'P 1'
#
loop_
_entity.id
_entity.type
_entity.pdbx_description
1 polymer ?
#
loop_
_entity_poly.entity_id
_entity_poly.type
_entity_poly.pdbx_seq_one_letter_code
_entity_poly.pdbx_strand_id
1 'polypeptide(L)'
;MDVGLKTQILPANDAAVARAAYLLKEGGLVAFPTETVYGLGADATHAHAVARLYEAKGRPSFNPLIAHVGDVAAGRRIARFDNAATRLAEAFWPGPLTLVLPKTDDCPVADLATAGLDTIAVRVPAHPVARAILRAFSGPVVAPSANLSGHVSPTTAGHVESDLSGRIDLIVDGGAVTVGVESTIVGCFDTPTLLRPGGLPREEIERALGRPLARPAEDAETETGQPLAPGMLASHYAPRTPVRLNVKRIEAREALLAFGPGTVPGVEAATAVMNLSMRGDLAEAAANLFGYLRALDAKGARTIAVMPVPLHGLGEAINDRLGRAAIGREAGERT
;
A
#
# COMPACT_ATOMS: atom_id res chain seq x y z
N MET A 1 5.49 -22.84 -28.30
CA MET A 1 5.32 -21.37 -28.35
C MET A 1 4.71 -21.00 -27.01
N ASP A 2 5.54 -20.43 -26.16
CA ASP A 2 5.07 -19.93 -24.85
C ASP A 2 4.23 -18.68 -25.13
N VAL A 3 2.91 -18.82 -25.09
CA VAL A 3 2.00 -17.69 -25.24
C VAL A 3 2.04 -16.96 -23.91
N GLY A 4 3.00 -16.06 -23.77
CA GLY A 4 3.17 -15.25 -22.57
C GLY A 4 1.82 -14.63 -22.15
N LEU A 5 1.56 -14.57 -20.86
CA LEU A 5 0.33 -14.02 -20.30
C LEU A 5 0.10 -12.58 -20.84
N LYS A 6 -1.02 -12.35 -21.51
CA LYS A 6 -1.38 -11.01 -22.02
C LYS A 6 -2.25 -10.31 -20.98
N THR A 7 -1.69 -9.34 -20.27
CA THR A 7 -2.43 -8.50 -19.33
C THR A 7 -3.47 -7.65 -20.08
N GLN A 8 -4.74 -7.74 -19.68
CA GLN A 8 -5.82 -6.89 -20.19
C GLN A 8 -5.90 -5.60 -19.37
N ILE A 9 -6.22 -4.48 -19.99
CA ILE A 9 -6.53 -3.20 -19.30
C ILE A 9 -7.93 -2.81 -19.70
N LEU A 10 -8.82 -2.67 -18.73
CA LEU A 10 -10.22 -2.31 -18.96
C LEU A 10 -10.59 -1.06 -18.14
N PRO A 11 -11.33 -0.09 -18.73
CA PRO A 11 -11.87 1.02 -17.97
C PRO A 11 -12.88 0.52 -16.93
N ALA A 12 -12.93 1.18 -15.77
CA ALA A 12 -13.83 0.81 -14.68
C ALA A 12 -15.30 0.99 -15.09
N ASN A 13 -15.99 -0.12 -15.29
CA ASN A 13 -17.42 -0.22 -15.57
C ASN A 13 -17.95 -1.59 -15.11
N ASP A 14 -19.25 -1.83 -15.23
CA ASP A 14 -19.87 -3.07 -14.77
C ASP A 14 -19.31 -4.32 -15.46
N ALA A 15 -18.96 -4.23 -16.75
CA ALA A 15 -18.35 -5.34 -17.49
C ALA A 15 -16.95 -5.67 -16.96
N ALA A 16 -16.13 -4.66 -16.65
CA ALA A 16 -14.81 -4.84 -16.02
C ALA A 16 -14.93 -5.43 -14.60
N VAL A 17 -15.92 -4.99 -13.83
CA VAL A 17 -16.21 -5.54 -12.48
C VAL A 17 -16.61 -7.02 -12.58
N ALA A 18 -17.51 -7.37 -13.49
CA ALA A 18 -17.93 -8.77 -13.71
C ALA A 18 -16.74 -9.63 -14.17
N ARG A 19 -15.90 -9.11 -15.08
CA ARG A 19 -14.69 -9.79 -15.56
C ARG A 19 -13.67 -9.99 -14.43
N ALA A 20 -13.46 -8.97 -13.59
CA ALA A 20 -12.57 -9.06 -12.44
C ALA A 20 -13.03 -10.13 -11.44
N ALA A 21 -14.33 -10.13 -11.09
CA ALA A 21 -14.90 -11.13 -10.18
C ALA A 21 -14.81 -12.54 -10.75
N TYR A 22 -15.04 -12.71 -12.05
CA TYR A 22 -14.87 -13.99 -12.73
C TYR A 22 -13.42 -14.49 -12.65
N LEU A 23 -12.44 -13.63 -13.02
CA LEU A 23 -11.03 -13.99 -12.98
C LEU A 23 -10.57 -14.36 -11.56
N LEU A 24 -10.98 -13.60 -10.53
CA LEU A 24 -10.66 -13.94 -9.14
C LEU A 24 -11.18 -15.35 -8.76
N LYS A 25 -12.39 -15.72 -9.19
CA LYS A 25 -12.96 -17.07 -8.96
C LYS A 25 -12.18 -18.18 -9.64
N GLU A 26 -11.62 -17.89 -10.82
CA GLU A 26 -10.76 -18.82 -11.58
C GLU A 26 -9.29 -18.83 -11.09
N GLY A 27 -8.98 -18.16 -9.96
CA GLY A 27 -7.62 -18.07 -9.43
C GLY A 27 -6.71 -17.10 -10.20
N GLY A 28 -7.28 -16.19 -10.98
CA GLY A 28 -6.58 -15.13 -11.70
C GLY A 28 -6.13 -13.98 -10.78
N LEU A 29 -5.24 -13.14 -11.32
CA LEU A 29 -4.69 -11.97 -10.64
C LEU A 29 -5.27 -10.69 -11.27
N VAL A 30 -5.91 -9.85 -10.45
CA VAL A 30 -6.58 -8.62 -10.90
C VAL A 30 -6.06 -7.42 -10.14
N ALA A 31 -5.50 -6.44 -10.85
CA ALA A 31 -5.17 -5.16 -10.24
C ALA A 31 -6.38 -4.21 -10.34
N PHE A 32 -6.68 -3.52 -9.23
CA PHE A 32 -7.79 -2.58 -9.15
C PHE A 32 -7.48 -1.41 -8.21
N PRO A 33 -8.09 -0.22 -8.44
CA PRO A 33 -7.87 0.93 -7.58
C PRO A 33 -8.56 0.77 -6.23
N THR A 34 -7.88 1.19 -5.18
CA THR A 34 -8.49 1.57 -3.91
C THR A 34 -8.36 3.09 -3.74
N GLU A 35 -8.91 3.66 -2.66
CA GLU A 35 -8.71 5.09 -2.36
C GLU A 35 -7.25 5.39 -1.99
N THR A 36 -6.47 4.38 -1.57
CA THR A 36 -5.07 4.50 -1.12
C THR A 36 -4.07 4.32 -2.26
N VAL A 37 -3.96 3.12 -2.80
CA VAL A 37 -3.10 2.73 -3.92
C VAL A 37 -3.81 1.65 -4.75
N TYR A 38 -3.32 1.34 -5.95
CA TYR A 38 -3.78 0.15 -6.67
C TYR A 38 -3.34 -1.11 -5.93
N GLY A 39 -4.30 -2.03 -5.71
CA GLY A 39 -4.07 -3.35 -5.12
C GLY A 39 -4.02 -4.44 -6.17
N LEU A 40 -3.14 -5.44 -6.00
CA LEU A 40 -3.13 -6.67 -6.77
C LEU A 40 -3.95 -7.73 -6.04
N GLY A 41 -5.13 -8.04 -6.56
CA GLY A 41 -6.09 -8.96 -5.97
C GLY A 41 -5.87 -10.41 -6.37
N ALA A 42 -6.01 -11.30 -5.40
CA ALA A 42 -6.19 -12.75 -5.58
C ALA A 42 -7.23 -13.27 -4.58
N ASP A 43 -7.91 -14.37 -4.90
CA ASP A 43 -8.78 -15.07 -3.95
C ASP A 43 -7.97 -15.49 -2.72
N ALA A 44 -8.34 -14.94 -1.55
CA ALA A 44 -7.63 -15.19 -0.30
C ALA A 44 -7.79 -16.62 0.20
N THR A 45 -8.84 -17.34 -0.25
CA THR A 45 -9.15 -18.72 0.17
C THR A 45 -8.44 -19.76 -0.68
N HIS A 46 -7.86 -19.34 -1.82
CA HIS A 46 -7.24 -20.22 -2.80
C HIS A 46 -5.72 -20.16 -2.74
N ALA A 47 -5.08 -21.07 -2.03
CA ALA A 47 -3.62 -21.06 -1.79
C ALA A 47 -2.78 -20.93 -3.07
N HIS A 48 -3.20 -21.54 -4.19
CA HIS A 48 -2.49 -21.42 -5.47
C HIS A 48 -2.60 -20.00 -6.07
N ALA A 49 -3.76 -19.34 -5.97
CA ALA A 49 -3.90 -17.94 -6.40
C ALA A 49 -3.02 -16.99 -5.57
N VAL A 50 -2.95 -17.23 -4.25
CA VAL A 50 -2.04 -16.50 -3.35
C VAL A 50 -0.58 -16.73 -3.72
N ALA A 51 -0.17 -17.97 -4.02
CA ALA A 51 1.19 -18.29 -4.47
C ALA A 51 1.55 -17.57 -5.79
N ARG A 52 0.66 -17.59 -6.78
CA ARG A 52 0.81 -16.82 -8.03
C ARG A 52 0.98 -15.31 -7.77
N LEU A 53 0.27 -14.75 -6.80
CA LEU A 53 0.39 -13.34 -6.43
C LEU A 53 1.79 -13.03 -5.88
N TYR A 54 2.33 -13.88 -4.99
CA TYR A 54 3.70 -13.73 -4.49
C TYR A 54 4.72 -13.81 -5.62
N GLU A 55 4.57 -14.78 -6.51
CA GLU A 55 5.45 -14.97 -7.68
C GLU A 55 5.40 -13.79 -8.63
N ALA A 56 4.20 -13.32 -9.02
CA ALA A 56 4.03 -12.19 -9.94
C ALA A 56 4.71 -10.91 -9.44
N LYS A 57 4.75 -10.72 -8.10
CA LYS A 57 5.39 -9.57 -7.44
C LYS A 57 6.87 -9.78 -7.11
N GLY A 58 7.39 -11.01 -7.13
CA GLY A 58 8.68 -11.32 -6.50
C GLY A 58 8.69 -11.01 -5.00
N ARG A 59 7.55 -11.23 -4.31
CA ARG A 59 7.39 -10.88 -2.89
C ARG A 59 7.79 -12.06 -2.00
N PRO A 60 8.55 -11.83 -0.91
CA PRO A 60 8.82 -12.87 0.07
C PRO A 60 7.54 -13.38 0.75
N SER A 61 7.37 -14.71 0.84
CA SER A 61 6.16 -15.35 1.37
C SER A 61 5.97 -15.18 2.89
N PHE A 62 7.01 -14.82 3.62
CA PHE A 62 6.93 -14.51 5.05
C PHE A 62 6.31 -13.13 5.37
N ASN A 63 6.02 -12.32 4.34
CA ASN A 63 5.43 -10.99 4.51
C ASN A 63 3.91 -11.08 4.29
N PRO A 64 3.07 -11.08 5.35
CA PRO A 64 1.64 -11.35 5.26
C PRO A 64 0.91 -10.34 4.35
N LEU A 65 -0.31 -10.69 3.95
CA LEU A 65 -1.15 -9.91 3.06
C LEU A 65 -2.36 -9.34 3.81
N ILE A 66 -2.95 -8.26 3.27
CA ILE A 66 -4.20 -7.68 3.79
C ILE A 66 -5.36 -8.31 3.04
N ALA A 67 -6.29 -8.93 3.75
CA ALA A 67 -7.56 -9.42 3.23
C ALA A 67 -8.55 -8.24 3.11
N HIS A 68 -8.99 -7.95 1.90
CA HIS A 68 -10.02 -6.95 1.62
C HIS A 68 -11.37 -7.65 1.56
N VAL A 69 -12.36 -7.08 2.22
CA VAL A 69 -13.71 -7.61 2.31
C VAL A 69 -14.76 -6.57 1.94
N GLY A 70 -15.96 -6.99 1.56
CA GLY A 70 -17.01 -6.10 1.09
C GLY A 70 -17.64 -5.22 2.18
N ASP A 71 -17.67 -5.71 3.42
CA ASP A 71 -18.28 -5.06 4.58
C ASP A 71 -17.74 -5.62 5.91
N VAL A 72 -18.18 -5.02 7.02
CA VAL A 72 -17.82 -5.45 8.40
C VAL A 72 -18.30 -6.88 8.69
N ALA A 73 -19.47 -7.27 8.20
CA ALA A 73 -20.01 -8.61 8.43
C ALA A 73 -19.12 -9.68 7.77
N ALA A 74 -18.61 -9.40 6.56
CA ALA A 74 -17.63 -10.26 5.89
C ALA A 74 -16.29 -10.30 6.66
N GLY A 75 -15.85 -9.18 7.25
CA GLY A 75 -14.67 -9.14 8.12
C GLY A 75 -14.82 -10.03 9.36
N ARG A 76 -16.00 -10.00 10.00
CA ARG A 76 -16.31 -10.82 11.19
C ARG A 76 -16.34 -12.34 10.92
N ARG A 77 -16.45 -12.76 9.68
CA ARG A 77 -16.34 -14.19 9.31
C ARG A 77 -14.91 -14.70 9.30
N ILE A 78 -13.92 -13.82 9.17
CA ILE A 78 -12.49 -14.20 9.06
C ILE A 78 -11.65 -13.76 10.25
N ALA A 79 -12.15 -12.82 11.07
CA ALA A 79 -11.42 -12.25 12.20
C ALA A 79 -12.33 -12.00 13.41
N ARG A 80 -11.75 -12.09 14.62
CA ARG A 80 -12.42 -11.80 15.89
C ARG A 80 -12.23 -10.33 16.24
N PHE A 81 -13.34 -9.60 16.42
CA PHE A 81 -13.34 -8.15 16.73
C PHE A 81 -13.61 -7.96 18.22
N ASP A 82 -12.66 -7.36 18.91
CA ASP A 82 -12.85 -6.82 20.25
C ASP A 82 -13.58 -5.46 20.20
N ASN A 83 -13.75 -4.82 21.35
CA ASN A 83 -14.39 -3.51 21.44
C ASN A 83 -13.62 -2.41 20.70
N ALA A 84 -12.28 -2.43 20.72
CA ALA A 84 -11.47 -1.45 20.04
C ALA A 84 -11.57 -1.62 18.51
N ALA A 85 -11.44 -2.85 18.01
CA ALA A 85 -11.59 -3.18 16.59
C ALA A 85 -12.98 -2.83 16.07
N THR A 86 -14.03 -3.13 16.85
CA THR A 86 -15.42 -2.78 16.50
C THR A 86 -15.57 -1.27 16.36
N ARG A 87 -15.12 -0.51 17.37
CA ARG A 87 -15.20 0.97 17.37
C ARG A 87 -14.44 1.59 16.19
N LEU A 88 -13.25 1.08 15.89
CA LEU A 88 -12.46 1.56 14.77
C LEU A 88 -13.08 1.22 13.41
N ALA A 89 -13.61 0.00 13.25
CA ALA A 89 -14.30 -0.40 12.03
C ALA A 89 -15.57 0.42 11.79
N GLU A 90 -16.36 0.68 12.81
CA GLU A 90 -17.57 1.53 12.72
C GLU A 90 -17.24 2.98 12.37
N ALA A 91 -16.12 3.51 12.89
CA ALA A 91 -15.71 4.89 12.64
C ALA A 91 -15.09 5.10 11.25
N PHE A 92 -14.32 4.12 10.71
CA PHE A 92 -13.42 4.34 9.59
C PHE A 92 -13.58 3.36 8.42
N TRP A 93 -14.51 2.40 8.48
CA TRP A 93 -14.82 1.52 7.35
C TRP A 93 -16.19 1.87 6.73
N PRO A 94 -16.22 1.94 5.41
CA PRO A 94 -15.16 1.76 4.40
C PRO A 94 -14.13 2.90 4.44
N GLY A 95 -12.81 2.54 4.37
CA GLY A 95 -11.77 3.59 4.43
C GLY A 95 -10.33 3.08 4.49
N PRO A 96 -9.37 4.01 4.67
CA PRO A 96 -7.95 3.74 4.61
C PRO A 96 -7.37 3.18 5.93
N LEU A 97 -8.14 2.33 6.63
CA LEU A 97 -7.75 1.66 7.86
C LEU A 97 -7.71 0.14 7.65
N THR A 98 -6.62 -0.48 8.08
CA THR A 98 -6.45 -1.93 8.18
C THR A 98 -6.35 -2.31 9.66
N LEU A 99 -7.07 -3.33 10.07
CA LEU A 99 -7.01 -3.89 11.43
C LEU A 99 -6.31 -5.26 11.39
N VAL A 100 -5.32 -5.48 12.25
CA VAL A 100 -4.72 -6.80 12.48
C VAL A 100 -5.39 -7.41 13.70
N LEU A 101 -6.03 -8.56 13.51
CA LEU A 101 -6.95 -9.20 14.45
C LEU A 101 -6.64 -10.70 14.54
N PRO A 102 -6.98 -11.37 15.65
CA PRO A 102 -6.97 -12.83 15.71
C PRO A 102 -7.91 -13.42 14.65
N LYS A 103 -7.48 -14.49 13.97
CA LYS A 103 -8.35 -15.26 13.06
C LYS A 103 -9.53 -15.88 13.80
N THR A 104 -10.66 -16.10 13.12
CA THR A 104 -11.70 -17.02 13.60
C THR A 104 -11.20 -18.45 13.48
N ASP A 105 -11.79 -19.38 14.24
CA ASP A 105 -11.39 -20.80 14.21
C ASP A 105 -11.65 -21.42 12.82
N ASP A 106 -12.74 -20.98 12.15
CA ASP A 106 -13.13 -21.42 10.80
C ASP A 106 -12.68 -20.43 9.71
N CYS A 107 -11.60 -19.69 9.92
CA CYS A 107 -11.11 -18.71 8.94
C CYS A 107 -10.76 -19.41 7.60
N PRO A 108 -11.46 -19.10 6.49
CA PRO A 108 -11.24 -19.78 5.21
C PRO A 108 -10.00 -19.26 4.45
N VAL A 109 -9.33 -18.23 4.97
CA VAL A 109 -8.16 -17.61 4.31
C VAL A 109 -6.97 -18.56 4.38
N ALA A 110 -6.33 -18.78 3.23
CA ALA A 110 -5.18 -19.67 3.13
C ALA A 110 -4.02 -19.19 4.04
N ASP A 111 -3.36 -20.11 4.74
CA ASP A 111 -2.25 -19.82 5.67
C ASP A 111 -1.12 -19.07 4.99
N LEU A 112 -0.87 -19.34 3.71
CA LEU A 112 0.12 -18.60 2.92
C LEU A 112 -0.18 -17.09 2.88
N ALA A 113 -1.46 -16.69 2.89
CA ALA A 113 -1.84 -15.27 2.89
C ALA A 113 -1.55 -14.56 4.21
N THR A 114 -1.58 -15.30 5.32
CA THR A 114 -1.25 -14.80 6.67
C THR A 114 0.18 -15.10 7.09
N ALA A 115 1.00 -15.69 6.19
CA ALA A 115 2.36 -16.16 6.50
C ALA A 115 2.41 -17.14 7.70
N GLY A 116 1.33 -17.92 7.90
CA GLY A 116 1.19 -18.87 9.01
C GLY A 116 0.85 -18.24 10.37
N LEU A 117 0.61 -16.92 10.43
CA LEU A 117 0.26 -16.23 11.69
C LEU A 117 -1.18 -16.58 12.12
N ASP A 118 -1.43 -16.58 13.44
CA ASP A 118 -2.76 -16.68 14.05
C ASP A 118 -3.59 -15.38 13.92
N THR A 119 -2.98 -14.34 13.38
CA THR A 119 -3.62 -13.06 13.10
C THR A 119 -3.82 -12.85 11.61
N ILE A 120 -4.77 -11.99 11.27
CA ILE A 120 -5.09 -11.59 9.91
C ILE A 120 -5.27 -10.08 9.83
N ALA A 121 -4.69 -9.46 8.80
CA ALA A 121 -4.93 -8.06 8.47
C ALA A 121 -6.19 -7.97 7.60
N VAL A 122 -7.19 -7.18 8.03
CA VAL A 122 -8.49 -7.02 7.36
C VAL A 122 -8.77 -5.56 7.04
N ARG A 123 -9.39 -5.32 5.88
CA ARG A 123 -9.78 -3.97 5.46
C ARG A 123 -11.07 -3.97 4.64
N VAL A 124 -11.90 -2.94 4.81
CA VAL A 124 -13.01 -2.59 3.90
C VAL A 124 -12.61 -1.32 3.15
N PRO A 125 -12.23 -1.38 1.87
CA PRO A 125 -11.80 -0.20 1.10
C PRO A 125 -12.99 0.70 0.75
N ALA A 126 -12.75 2.02 0.59
CA ALA A 126 -13.81 2.97 0.25
C ALA A 126 -14.04 3.14 -1.26
N HIS A 127 -13.06 2.82 -2.11
CA HIS A 127 -13.13 3.07 -3.54
C HIS A 127 -14.29 2.31 -4.21
N PRO A 128 -15.15 2.98 -5.03
CA PRO A 128 -16.33 2.36 -5.61
C PRO A 128 -16.03 1.08 -6.42
N VAL A 129 -14.94 1.09 -7.23
CA VAL A 129 -14.53 -0.06 -8.04
C VAL A 129 -14.12 -1.24 -7.16
N ALA A 130 -13.28 -1.02 -6.15
CA ALA A 130 -12.88 -2.07 -5.21
C ALA A 130 -14.11 -2.68 -4.52
N ARG A 131 -15.03 -1.85 -4.03
CA ARG A 131 -16.28 -2.31 -3.39
C ARG A 131 -17.19 -3.09 -4.34
N ALA A 132 -17.29 -2.66 -5.60
CA ALA A 132 -18.07 -3.36 -6.61
C ALA A 132 -17.48 -4.76 -6.90
N ILE A 133 -16.15 -4.86 -7.09
CA ILE A 133 -15.44 -6.12 -7.31
C ILE A 133 -15.62 -7.05 -6.10
N LEU A 134 -15.41 -6.57 -4.86
CA LEU A 134 -15.54 -7.37 -3.64
C LEU A 134 -16.96 -7.88 -3.44
N ARG A 135 -17.99 -7.08 -3.76
CA ARG A 135 -19.40 -7.53 -3.72
C ARG A 135 -19.70 -8.58 -4.79
N ALA A 136 -19.21 -8.38 -6.02
CA ALA A 136 -19.43 -9.33 -7.12
C ALA A 136 -18.69 -10.65 -6.91
N PHE A 137 -17.49 -10.62 -6.33
CA PHE A 137 -16.72 -11.80 -5.97
C PHE A 137 -17.31 -12.52 -4.75
N SER A 138 -17.81 -11.76 -3.76
CA SER A 138 -18.48 -12.26 -2.55
C SER A 138 -17.61 -13.09 -1.60
N GLY A 139 -16.29 -12.89 -1.64
CA GLY A 139 -15.29 -13.53 -0.78
C GLY A 139 -14.18 -12.56 -0.34
N PRO A 140 -13.28 -12.98 0.54
CA PRO A 140 -12.09 -12.19 0.89
C PRO A 140 -11.08 -12.21 -0.26
N VAL A 141 -10.52 -11.04 -0.60
CA VAL A 141 -9.50 -10.86 -1.62
C VAL A 141 -8.23 -10.34 -0.95
N VAL A 142 -7.11 -11.06 -1.03
CA VAL A 142 -5.82 -10.47 -0.63
C VAL A 142 -5.39 -9.46 -1.69
N ALA A 143 -4.99 -8.26 -1.26
CA ALA A 143 -4.60 -7.21 -2.20
C ALA A 143 -3.45 -6.34 -1.66
N PRO A 144 -2.18 -6.78 -1.75
CA PRO A 144 -1.05 -5.88 -1.57
C PRO A 144 -1.00 -4.85 -2.72
N SER A 145 -0.17 -3.81 -2.59
CA SER A 145 0.04 -2.83 -3.67
C SER A 145 0.44 -3.50 -4.99
N ALA A 146 -0.08 -3.04 -6.13
CA ALA A 146 0.09 -3.68 -7.44
C ALA A 146 1.40 -3.27 -8.16
N ASN A 147 2.55 -3.45 -7.50
CA ASN A 147 3.92 -3.20 -8.01
C ASN A 147 4.80 -4.42 -7.78
N LEU A 148 5.96 -4.49 -8.44
CA LEU A 148 7.04 -5.39 -8.05
C LEU A 148 7.46 -5.09 -6.60
N SER A 149 7.84 -6.13 -5.86
CA SER A 149 8.27 -5.98 -4.46
C SER A 149 9.41 -4.96 -4.35
N GLY A 150 9.40 -4.14 -3.30
CA GLY A 150 10.40 -3.09 -3.10
C GLY A 150 10.19 -1.80 -3.93
N HIS A 151 9.48 -1.85 -5.05
CA HIS A 151 9.21 -0.68 -5.90
C HIS A 151 8.23 0.32 -5.26
N VAL A 152 8.21 1.55 -5.81
CA VAL A 152 7.25 2.59 -5.44
C VAL A 152 5.82 2.12 -5.72
N SER A 153 4.91 2.29 -4.77
CA SER A 153 3.51 1.85 -4.92
C SER A 153 2.79 2.55 -6.08
N PRO A 154 1.85 1.86 -6.78
CA PRO A 154 1.17 2.40 -7.93
C PRO A 154 -0.06 3.23 -7.52
N THR A 155 -0.18 4.43 -8.10
CA THR A 155 -1.32 5.34 -7.90
C THR A 155 -2.19 5.51 -9.15
N THR A 156 -1.80 4.88 -10.26
CA THR A 156 -2.54 4.84 -11.54
C THR A 156 -2.42 3.47 -12.19
N ALA A 157 -3.31 3.16 -13.13
CA ALA A 157 -3.24 1.92 -13.92
C ALA A 157 -1.94 1.82 -14.73
N GLY A 158 -1.44 2.94 -15.28
CA GLY A 158 -0.16 2.98 -15.99
C GLY A 158 1.05 2.61 -15.12
N HIS A 159 1.03 2.94 -13.82
CA HIS A 159 2.06 2.48 -12.89
C HIS A 159 2.02 0.97 -12.67
N VAL A 160 0.81 0.38 -12.62
CA VAL A 160 0.63 -1.08 -12.53
C VAL A 160 1.12 -1.76 -13.80
N GLU A 161 0.72 -1.25 -14.97
CA GLU A 161 1.14 -1.76 -16.27
C GLU A 161 2.66 -1.81 -16.40
N SER A 162 3.33 -0.72 -16.02
CA SER A 162 4.80 -0.64 -16.10
C SER A 162 5.53 -1.68 -15.25
N ASP A 163 4.93 -2.11 -14.13
CA ASP A 163 5.57 -3.06 -13.20
C ASP A 163 5.13 -4.52 -13.45
N LEU A 164 3.87 -4.76 -13.84
CA LEU A 164 3.24 -6.08 -13.81
C LEU A 164 2.64 -6.55 -15.14
N SER A 165 2.80 -5.81 -16.24
CA SER A 165 2.36 -6.29 -17.56
C SER A 165 3.03 -7.62 -17.90
N GLY A 166 2.24 -8.57 -18.44
CA GLY A 166 2.70 -9.94 -18.72
C GLY A 166 2.80 -10.87 -17.51
N ARG A 167 2.46 -10.39 -16.29
CA ARG A 167 2.50 -11.16 -15.05
C ARG A 167 1.14 -11.36 -14.40
N ILE A 168 0.15 -10.54 -14.75
CA ILE A 168 -1.20 -10.53 -14.18
C ILE A 168 -2.26 -10.53 -15.29
N ASP A 169 -3.47 -10.97 -14.95
CA ASP A 169 -4.53 -11.20 -15.95
C ASP A 169 -5.24 -9.92 -16.36
N LEU A 170 -5.54 -9.02 -15.40
CA LEU A 170 -6.35 -7.83 -15.63
C LEU A 170 -5.90 -6.64 -14.80
N ILE A 171 -5.96 -5.46 -15.39
CA ILE A 171 -5.91 -4.16 -14.71
C ILE A 171 -7.25 -3.47 -14.95
N VAL A 172 -7.98 -3.14 -13.89
CA VAL A 172 -9.17 -2.30 -13.95
C VAL A 172 -8.75 -0.85 -13.73
N ASP A 173 -8.84 -0.03 -14.78
CA ASP A 173 -8.47 1.38 -14.73
C ASP A 173 -9.63 2.22 -14.19
N GLY A 174 -9.52 2.69 -12.95
CA GLY A 174 -10.45 3.62 -12.30
C GLY A 174 -9.85 5.02 -12.08
N GLY A 175 -8.78 5.36 -12.81
CA GLY A 175 -8.09 6.65 -12.70
C GLY A 175 -7.08 6.70 -11.56
N ALA A 176 -6.63 7.91 -11.23
CA ALA A 176 -5.70 8.16 -10.15
C ALA A 176 -6.39 8.00 -8.79
N VAL A 177 -5.68 7.43 -7.81
CA VAL A 177 -6.17 7.29 -6.44
C VAL A 177 -6.16 8.64 -5.70
N THR A 178 -6.98 8.77 -4.65
CA THR A 178 -7.19 10.06 -3.97
C THR A 178 -6.30 10.27 -2.74
N VAL A 179 -5.89 9.20 -2.02
CA VAL A 179 -5.08 9.28 -0.79
C VAL A 179 -3.58 9.21 -1.08
N GLY A 180 -3.15 8.33 -2.00
CA GLY A 180 -1.79 8.26 -2.51
C GLY A 180 -0.77 7.53 -1.63
N VAL A 181 -1.10 7.22 -0.38
CA VAL A 181 -0.30 6.36 0.52
C VAL A 181 -1.16 5.21 1.02
N GLU A 182 -0.55 4.10 1.41
CA GLU A 182 -1.28 2.90 1.85
C GLU A 182 -2.10 3.15 3.12
N SER A 183 -2.96 2.20 3.44
CA SER A 183 -3.78 2.22 4.67
C SER A 183 -2.93 2.28 5.93
N THR A 184 -3.42 2.98 6.94
CA THR A 184 -2.92 2.89 8.31
C THR A 184 -3.21 1.50 8.86
N ILE A 185 -2.25 0.87 9.52
CA ILE A 185 -2.41 -0.47 10.12
C ILE A 185 -2.39 -0.36 11.63
N VAL A 186 -3.44 -0.82 12.27
CA VAL A 186 -3.55 -0.91 13.73
C VAL A 186 -3.70 -2.37 14.13
N GLY A 187 -2.82 -2.85 15.00
CA GLY A 187 -2.99 -4.12 15.68
C GLY A 187 -3.94 -3.93 16.86
N CYS A 188 -5.05 -4.66 16.86
CA CYS A 188 -5.98 -4.71 17.98
C CYS A 188 -5.67 -5.96 18.83
N PHE A 189 -4.63 -5.81 19.63
CA PHE A 189 -4.22 -6.76 20.64
C PHE A 189 -4.69 -6.23 22.02
N ASP A 190 -4.12 -6.67 23.14
CA ASP A 190 -4.43 -6.15 24.48
C ASP A 190 -4.36 -4.61 24.52
N THR A 191 -3.39 -4.04 23.83
CA THR A 191 -3.27 -2.60 23.62
C THR A 191 -3.24 -2.28 22.12
N PRO A 192 -4.17 -1.45 21.61
CA PRO A 192 -4.14 -1.03 20.21
C PRO A 192 -2.82 -0.35 19.86
N THR A 193 -2.14 -0.89 18.85
CA THR A 193 -0.77 -0.53 18.46
C THR A 193 -0.74 -0.06 17.02
N LEU A 194 -0.10 1.07 16.75
CA LEU A 194 0.12 1.54 15.38
C LEU A 194 1.27 0.74 14.76
N LEU A 195 0.94 -0.19 13.86
CA LEU A 195 1.92 -1.02 13.15
C LEU A 195 2.49 -0.32 11.91
N ARG A 196 1.72 0.54 11.26
CA ARG A 196 2.14 1.31 10.09
C ARG A 196 1.34 2.61 9.99
N PRO A 197 1.96 3.79 9.97
CA PRO A 197 1.28 5.02 9.62
C PRO A 197 0.84 4.99 8.14
N GLY A 198 -0.30 5.60 7.80
CA GLY A 198 -0.85 5.55 6.45
C GLY A 198 -1.91 6.63 6.20
N GLY A 199 -2.86 6.34 5.30
CA GLY A 199 -3.85 7.31 4.82
C GLY A 199 -4.87 7.80 5.85
N LEU A 200 -4.91 7.20 7.05
CA LEU A 200 -5.68 7.70 8.18
C LEU A 200 -4.72 8.20 9.26
N PRO A 201 -4.75 9.50 9.62
CA PRO A 201 -3.87 10.06 10.65
C PRO A 201 -4.04 9.38 12.01
N ARG A 202 -2.92 9.21 12.74
CA ARG A 202 -2.88 8.65 14.10
C ARG A 202 -3.85 9.37 15.04
N GLU A 203 -3.87 10.70 14.99
CA GLU A 203 -4.64 11.56 15.87
C GLU A 203 -6.16 11.32 15.74
N GLU A 204 -6.62 10.96 14.54
CA GLU A 204 -8.03 10.60 14.30
C GLU A 204 -8.39 9.26 14.94
N ILE A 205 -7.50 8.28 14.83
CA ILE A 205 -7.67 6.95 15.44
C ILE A 205 -7.68 7.06 16.97
N GLU A 206 -6.73 7.80 17.56
CA GLU A 206 -6.64 8.03 19.01
C GLU A 206 -7.87 8.76 19.54
N ARG A 207 -8.39 9.74 18.80
CA ARG A 207 -9.65 10.42 19.14
C ARG A 207 -10.84 9.45 19.12
N ALA A 208 -10.92 8.58 18.12
CA ALA A 208 -11.97 7.56 18.07
C ALA A 208 -11.87 6.54 19.19
N LEU A 209 -10.67 6.15 19.60
CA LEU A 209 -10.42 5.24 20.72
C LEU A 209 -10.62 5.89 22.08
N GLY A 210 -10.41 7.21 22.19
CA GLY A 210 -10.35 7.95 23.46
C GLY A 210 -9.08 7.68 24.26
N ARG A 211 -8.04 7.13 23.62
CA ARG A 211 -6.73 6.83 24.21
C ARG A 211 -5.64 6.82 23.15
N PRO A 212 -4.36 7.03 23.52
CA PRO A 212 -3.25 6.94 22.59
C PRO A 212 -3.04 5.52 22.06
N LEU A 213 -2.48 5.43 20.85
CA LEU A 213 -1.97 4.18 20.26
C LEU A 213 -0.58 3.87 20.81
N ALA A 214 -0.35 2.62 21.17
CA ALA A 214 1.00 2.15 21.44
C ALA A 214 1.86 2.18 20.17
N ARG A 215 3.18 2.23 20.34
CA ARG A 215 4.14 1.96 19.28
C ARG A 215 4.57 0.49 19.38
N PRO A 216 4.91 -0.16 18.26
CA PRO A 216 5.57 -1.46 18.36
C PRO A 216 6.82 -1.34 19.24
N ALA A 217 7.12 -2.33 20.07
CA ALA A 217 8.44 -2.42 20.69
C ALA A 217 9.50 -2.41 19.57
N GLU A 218 10.70 -1.88 19.85
CA GLU A 218 11.77 -1.82 18.84
C GLU A 218 12.11 -3.21 18.27
N ASP A 219 11.80 -4.28 19.02
CA ASP A 219 11.97 -5.69 18.66
C ASP A 219 10.63 -6.40 18.35
N ALA A 220 9.56 -5.67 17.93
CA ALA A 220 8.25 -6.26 17.62
C ALA A 220 8.25 -7.02 16.29
N GLU A 221 9.19 -7.93 16.17
CA GLU A 221 9.12 -9.09 15.29
C GLU A 221 8.41 -10.22 16.07
N THR A 222 7.78 -11.15 15.35
CA THR A 222 7.35 -12.40 15.97
C THR A 222 8.56 -13.11 16.57
N GLU A 223 8.37 -14.05 17.49
CA GLU A 223 9.45 -14.91 18.01
C GLU A 223 10.31 -15.55 16.90
N THR A 224 9.80 -15.59 15.67
CA THR A 224 10.45 -16.11 14.45
C THR A 224 11.09 -15.01 13.59
N GLY A 225 11.12 -13.73 13.99
CA GLY A 225 11.66 -12.62 13.20
C GLY A 225 10.80 -12.21 12.00
N GLN A 226 9.51 -12.60 11.97
CA GLN A 226 8.60 -12.26 10.88
C GLN A 226 7.82 -10.97 11.16
N PRO A 227 7.52 -10.14 10.13
CA PRO A 227 6.72 -8.94 10.31
C PRO A 227 5.27 -9.27 10.66
N LEU A 228 4.71 -8.61 11.68
CA LEU A 228 3.30 -8.74 12.09
C LEU A 228 2.31 -8.18 11.05
N ALA A 229 2.77 -7.31 10.16
CA ALA A 229 1.93 -6.65 9.16
C ALA A 229 2.74 -6.27 7.90
N PRO A 230 2.06 -6.07 6.75
CA PRO A 230 2.71 -5.61 5.52
C PRO A 230 3.35 -4.23 5.67
N GLY A 231 4.52 -4.02 5.06
CA GLY A 231 5.21 -2.73 5.04
C GLY A 231 6.06 -2.44 6.29
N MET A 232 6.33 -3.44 7.12
CA MET A 232 7.28 -3.33 8.25
C MET A 232 8.74 -3.58 7.84
N LEU A 233 9.00 -4.05 6.61
CA LEU A 233 10.37 -4.24 6.10
C LEU A 233 11.12 -2.90 6.05
N ALA A 234 12.39 -2.92 6.42
CA ALA A 234 13.24 -1.72 6.51
C ALA A 234 13.39 -1.01 5.16
N SER A 235 13.66 -1.73 4.08
CA SER A 235 13.72 -1.21 2.70
C SER A 235 12.40 -1.50 1.98
N HIS A 236 11.74 -0.44 1.49
CA HIS A 236 10.50 -0.52 0.71
C HIS A 236 10.26 0.81 -0.02
N TYR A 237 9.40 0.85 -1.04
CA TYR A 237 9.03 2.06 -1.80
C TYR A 237 10.21 2.73 -2.51
N ALA A 238 11.29 1.99 -2.77
CA ALA A 238 12.52 2.56 -3.27
C ALA A 238 12.48 2.78 -4.79
N PRO A 239 12.68 4.02 -5.29
CA PRO A 239 13.00 4.27 -6.68
C PRO A 239 14.38 3.68 -7.02
N ARG A 240 14.72 3.62 -8.33
CA ARG A 240 16.07 3.22 -8.76
C ARG A 240 17.10 4.29 -8.41
N THR A 241 16.68 5.56 -8.51
CA THR A 241 17.49 6.73 -8.15
C THR A 241 17.56 6.86 -6.62
N PRO A 242 18.75 6.95 -6.02
CA PRO A 242 18.91 7.16 -4.58
C PRO A 242 18.15 8.38 -4.08
N VAL A 243 17.65 8.32 -2.84
CA VAL A 243 16.89 9.40 -2.20
C VAL A 243 17.69 10.01 -1.05
N ARG A 244 17.77 11.36 -1.01
CA ARG A 244 18.43 12.13 0.04
C ARG A 244 17.41 13.04 0.72
N LEU A 245 17.22 12.85 2.02
CA LEU A 245 16.15 13.49 2.79
C LEU A 245 16.62 14.80 3.46
N ASN A 246 15.63 15.64 3.80
CA ASN A 246 15.79 16.84 4.61
C ASN A 246 16.85 17.81 4.04
N VAL A 247 16.84 17.97 2.72
CA VAL A 247 17.85 18.77 2.04
C VAL A 247 17.67 20.26 2.33
N LYS A 248 18.80 20.94 2.52
CA LYS A 248 18.88 22.41 2.68
C LYS A 248 19.44 23.10 1.44
N ARG A 249 19.91 22.34 0.46
CA ARG A 249 20.45 22.81 -0.82
C ARG A 249 20.41 21.67 -1.84
N ILE A 250 20.36 22.02 -3.11
CA ILE A 250 20.48 21.09 -4.24
C ILE A 250 21.91 21.03 -4.71
N GLU A 251 22.37 19.84 -5.02
CA GLU A 251 23.66 19.58 -5.66
C GLU A 251 23.50 19.38 -7.17
N ALA A 252 24.59 19.46 -7.91
CA ALA A 252 24.56 19.25 -9.34
C ALA A 252 24.01 17.87 -9.71
N ARG A 253 23.14 17.81 -10.73
CA ARG A 253 22.51 16.59 -11.26
C ARG A 253 21.52 15.92 -10.30
N GLU A 254 21.06 16.58 -9.26
CA GLU A 254 19.95 16.12 -8.44
C GLU A 254 18.60 16.55 -9.05
N ALA A 255 17.56 15.76 -8.78
CA ALA A 255 16.16 16.16 -8.94
C ALA A 255 15.59 16.56 -7.58
N LEU A 256 14.67 17.51 -7.55
CA LEU A 256 14.06 18.00 -6.31
C LEU A 256 12.62 17.52 -6.17
N LEU A 257 12.32 16.89 -5.04
CA LEU A 257 10.98 16.69 -4.51
C LEU A 257 10.74 17.72 -3.41
N ALA A 258 10.07 18.81 -3.78
CA ALA A 258 9.80 19.94 -2.90
C ALA A 258 8.52 19.80 -2.10
N PHE A 259 8.36 20.58 -1.04
CA PHE A 259 7.14 20.71 -0.24
C PHE A 259 7.00 22.16 0.26
N GLY A 260 5.80 22.72 0.14
CA GLY A 260 5.47 24.09 0.56
C GLY A 260 5.91 25.15 -0.46
N PRO A 261 5.69 26.44 -0.13
CA PRO A 261 5.99 27.57 -1.02
C PRO A 261 7.47 27.96 -1.07
N GLY A 262 8.29 27.35 -0.19
CA GLY A 262 9.72 27.68 -0.07
C GLY A 262 10.54 27.13 -1.22
N THR A 263 11.70 27.73 -1.44
CA THR A 263 12.74 27.25 -2.35
C THR A 263 14.01 26.90 -1.57
N VAL A 264 14.86 26.08 -2.18
CA VAL A 264 16.17 25.75 -1.61
C VAL A 264 17.28 26.27 -2.54
N PRO A 265 18.42 26.72 -2.01
CA PRO A 265 19.57 27.12 -2.81
C PRO A 265 20.00 26.03 -3.79
N GLY A 266 20.30 26.41 -5.02
CA GLY A 266 20.73 25.49 -6.08
C GLY A 266 19.58 24.87 -6.89
N VAL A 267 18.32 25.24 -6.64
CA VAL A 267 17.15 24.70 -7.36
C VAL A 267 17.22 24.94 -8.87
N GLU A 268 17.86 26.00 -9.30
CA GLU A 268 18.09 26.35 -10.71
C GLU A 268 18.98 25.33 -11.45
N ALA A 269 19.79 24.56 -10.72
CA ALA A 269 20.65 23.50 -11.26
C ALA A 269 20.00 22.11 -11.16
N ALA A 270 18.76 22.00 -10.64
CA ALA A 270 18.06 20.74 -10.51
C ALA A 270 17.71 20.17 -11.90
N THR A 271 17.89 18.85 -12.07
CA THR A 271 17.51 18.12 -13.29
C THR A 271 16.00 18.17 -13.56
N ALA A 272 15.22 18.13 -12.49
CA ALA A 272 13.77 18.28 -12.50
C ALA A 272 13.30 18.72 -11.11
N VAL A 273 12.17 19.41 -11.06
CA VAL A 273 11.54 19.84 -9.80
C VAL A 273 10.06 19.40 -9.81
N MET A 274 9.64 18.71 -8.77
CA MET A 274 8.23 18.45 -8.48
C MET A 274 7.94 18.88 -7.06
N ASN A 275 6.79 19.55 -6.83
CA ASN A 275 6.39 20.00 -5.50
C ASN A 275 5.17 19.22 -5.04
N LEU A 276 5.30 18.48 -3.95
CA LEU A 276 4.24 17.65 -3.37
C LEU A 276 2.97 18.47 -3.08
N SER A 277 3.13 19.70 -2.57
CA SER A 277 2.07 20.70 -2.41
C SER A 277 2.68 22.09 -2.26
N MET A 278 2.41 22.99 -3.18
CA MET A 278 2.85 24.39 -3.10
C MET A 278 2.27 25.13 -1.88
N ARG A 279 1.11 24.68 -1.40
CA ARG A 279 0.43 25.29 -0.24
C ARG A 279 0.82 24.66 1.08
N GLY A 280 1.63 23.61 1.07
CA GLY A 280 1.97 22.85 2.28
C GLY A 280 0.82 21.96 2.79
N ASP A 281 -0.12 21.58 1.92
CA ASP A 281 -1.24 20.69 2.23
C ASP A 281 -0.74 19.23 2.24
N LEU A 282 -0.89 18.56 3.39
CA LEU A 282 -0.40 17.19 3.57
C LEU A 282 -1.25 16.14 2.84
N ALA A 283 -2.55 16.42 2.58
CA ALA A 283 -3.38 15.50 1.81
C ALA A 283 -2.99 15.54 0.32
N GLU A 284 -2.79 16.74 -0.24
CA GLU A 284 -2.25 16.91 -1.59
C GLU A 284 -0.84 16.28 -1.71
N ALA A 285 0.00 16.46 -0.70
CA ALA A 285 1.34 15.90 -0.68
C ALA A 285 1.34 14.37 -0.66
N ALA A 286 0.47 13.74 0.13
CA ALA A 286 0.32 12.29 0.18
C ALA A 286 -0.18 11.74 -1.17
N ALA A 287 -1.18 12.37 -1.77
CA ALA A 287 -1.72 12.00 -3.09
C ALA A 287 -0.65 12.03 -4.19
N ASN A 288 0.26 13.00 -4.14
CA ASN A 288 1.30 13.20 -5.14
C ASN A 288 2.57 12.36 -4.91
N LEU A 289 2.80 11.86 -3.68
CA LEU A 289 4.09 11.30 -3.25
C LEU A 289 4.64 10.24 -4.22
N PHE A 290 3.90 9.17 -4.44
CA PHE A 290 4.38 8.04 -5.24
C PHE A 290 4.42 8.37 -6.74
N GLY A 291 3.43 9.14 -7.23
CA GLY A 291 3.43 9.61 -8.61
C GLY A 291 4.68 10.44 -8.94
N TYR A 292 5.03 11.36 -8.05
CA TYR A 292 6.20 12.24 -8.25
C TYR A 292 7.52 11.52 -8.01
N LEU A 293 7.61 10.58 -7.06
CA LEU A 293 8.80 9.73 -6.93
C LEU A 293 9.06 8.93 -8.21
N ARG A 294 8.03 8.31 -8.80
CA ARG A 294 8.15 7.60 -10.09
C ARG A 294 8.55 8.54 -11.24
N ALA A 295 7.94 9.70 -11.31
CA ALA A 295 8.24 10.67 -12.36
C ALA A 295 9.66 11.23 -12.26
N LEU A 296 10.16 11.51 -11.06
CA LEU A 296 11.54 11.95 -10.82
C LEU A 296 12.55 10.82 -11.07
N ASP A 297 12.21 9.57 -10.70
CA ASP A 297 13.04 8.40 -10.98
C ASP A 297 13.29 8.21 -12.48
N ALA A 298 12.29 8.51 -13.32
CA ALA A 298 12.40 8.45 -14.78
C ALA A 298 13.24 9.56 -15.41
N LYS A 299 13.67 10.59 -14.65
CA LYS A 299 14.46 11.73 -15.18
C LYS A 299 15.96 11.46 -15.29
N GLY A 300 16.47 10.34 -14.79
CA GLY A 300 17.87 9.99 -14.84
C GLY A 300 18.78 10.90 -13.99
N ALA A 301 18.22 11.49 -12.93
CA ALA A 301 18.99 12.27 -11.96
C ALA A 301 19.95 11.35 -11.17
N ARG A 302 21.03 11.93 -10.63
CA ARG A 302 21.95 11.22 -9.76
C ARG A 302 21.30 10.83 -8.43
N THR A 303 20.44 11.72 -7.91
CA THR A 303 19.78 11.58 -6.60
C THR A 303 18.46 12.34 -6.64
N ILE A 304 17.44 11.86 -5.94
CA ILE A 304 16.23 12.61 -5.64
C ILE A 304 16.42 13.27 -4.27
N ALA A 305 16.59 14.58 -4.28
CA ALA A 305 16.70 15.41 -3.08
C ALA A 305 15.29 15.77 -2.58
N VAL A 306 15.00 15.56 -1.31
CA VAL A 306 13.66 15.75 -0.73
C VAL A 306 13.69 16.83 0.34
N MET A 307 12.85 17.86 0.19
CA MET A 307 12.64 18.88 1.23
C MET A 307 11.98 18.29 2.48
N PRO A 308 12.18 18.90 3.67
CA PRO A 308 11.51 18.49 4.89
C PRO A 308 9.97 18.54 4.75
N VAL A 309 9.29 17.52 5.24
CA VAL A 309 7.82 17.45 5.36
C VAL A 309 7.46 17.39 6.85
N PRO A 310 6.43 18.11 7.33
CA PRO A 310 5.99 18.04 8.73
C PRO A 310 5.70 16.60 9.18
N LEU A 311 5.87 16.31 10.48
CA LEU A 311 5.73 14.96 11.05
C LEU A 311 4.32 14.65 11.60
N HIS A 312 3.39 15.62 11.59
CA HIS A 312 2.02 15.43 12.09
C HIS A 312 1.05 15.01 10.98
N GLY A 313 -0.10 14.47 11.35
CA GLY A 313 -1.15 14.05 10.42
C GLY A 313 -0.63 13.08 9.36
N LEU A 314 -0.98 13.29 8.10
CA LEU A 314 -0.47 12.48 6.97
C LEU A 314 1.04 12.61 6.76
N GLY A 315 1.68 13.63 7.33
CA GLY A 315 3.13 13.79 7.26
C GLY A 315 3.89 12.66 7.96
N GLU A 316 3.31 12.00 8.99
CA GLU A 316 3.90 10.81 9.60
C GLU A 316 4.04 9.68 8.55
N ALA A 317 2.99 9.44 7.76
CA ALA A 317 3.02 8.43 6.70
C ALA A 317 3.96 8.81 5.55
N ILE A 318 3.97 10.07 5.13
CA ILE A 318 4.86 10.56 4.07
C ILE A 318 6.32 10.35 4.48
N ASN A 319 6.70 10.75 5.70
CA ASN A 319 8.07 10.60 6.20
C ASN A 319 8.47 9.13 6.39
N ASP A 320 7.56 8.25 6.84
CA ASP A 320 7.83 6.81 6.90
C ASP A 320 8.15 6.25 5.50
N ARG A 321 7.38 6.61 4.47
CA ARG A 321 7.62 6.16 3.09
C ARG A 321 8.94 6.69 2.53
N LEU A 322 9.21 7.96 2.73
CA LEU A 322 10.46 8.60 2.30
C LEU A 322 11.67 8.01 3.03
N GLY A 323 11.56 7.74 4.34
CA GLY A 323 12.61 7.08 5.12
C GLY A 323 12.97 5.71 4.55
N ARG A 324 11.97 4.86 4.28
CA ARG A 324 12.16 3.54 3.67
C ARG A 324 12.68 3.60 2.24
N ALA A 325 12.25 4.60 1.46
CA ALA A 325 12.76 4.85 0.11
C ALA A 325 14.25 5.24 0.12
N ALA A 326 14.70 5.98 1.14
CA ALA A 326 16.07 6.45 1.28
C ALA A 326 17.06 5.33 1.68
N ILE A 327 16.60 4.25 2.33
CA ILE A 327 17.43 3.06 2.60
C ILE A 327 17.88 2.40 1.30
N GLY A 328 17.08 2.59 0.22
CA GLY A 328 17.41 2.09 -1.11
C GLY A 328 17.12 0.61 -1.29
N ARG A 329 17.35 0.11 -2.51
CA ARG A 329 17.27 -1.32 -2.83
C ARG A 329 18.61 -1.97 -2.50
N GLU A 330 18.60 -3.17 -1.94
CA GLU A 330 19.82 -3.96 -1.76
C GLU A 330 20.50 -4.25 -3.11
N ALA A 331 21.82 -4.38 -3.09
CA ALA A 331 22.64 -4.47 -4.31
C ALA A 331 22.30 -5.66 -5.26
N GLY A 332 21.54 -6.66 -4.77
CA GLY A 332 21.05 -7.79 -5.55
C GLY A 332 19.79 -7.55 -6.38
N GLU A 333 19.05 -6.45 -6.12
CA GLU A 333 17.79 -6.13 -6.82
C GLU A 333 17.97 -5.09 -7.94
N ARG A 334 19.22 -4.74 -8.29
CA ARG A 334 19.55 -3.66 -9.26
C ARG A 334 19.70 -4.15 -10.71
N THR A 335 19.19 -5.32 -11.07
CA THR A 335 19.21 -5.84 -12.45
C THR A 335 17.87 -5.67 -13.15
#